data_47ae2c0a09c95f8834ab87525d365e4e
#
_entry.id   47ae2c0a09c95f8834ab87525d365e4e
#
_cell.length_a   1.000
_cell.length_b   1.000
_cell.length_c   1.000
_cell.angle_alpha   90.00
_cell.angle_beta   90.00
_cell.angle_gamma   90.00
#
_symmetry.space_group_name_H-M   'P 1'
#
loop_
_entity.id
_entity.type
_entity.pdbx_description
1 polymer ?
#
loop_
_entity_poly.entity_id
_entity_poly.type
_entity_poly.pdbx_seq_one_letter_code
_entity_poly.pdbx_strand_id
1 'polypeptide(L)'
;NENDAVATEEIQFGDNDRLSAQVASVLGADRLVILTDVDGLYDGDPKKRGSRLVESVGSVTAKIMSYCTGGKSQRGTGGMYSKLLAARLAQQAGIDTHLVRGDRAGVLVTVAQQKKTGTHVHANKRR
;
A
#
# COMPACT_ATOMS: atom_id res chain seq x y z
N ASN A 1 6.75 10.78 -11.38
CA ASN A 1 6.09 11.52 -10.32
C ASN A 1 5.80 12.96 -10.77
N GLU A 2 4.60 13.16 -11.29
CA GLU A 2 4.19 14.43 -11.87
C GLU A 2 4.12 15.56 -10.82
N ASN A 3 3.92 15.24 -9.57
CA ASN A 3 3.80 16.24 -8.53
C ASN A 3 5.09 17.02 -8.31
N ASP A 4 6.23 16.43 -8.58
CA ASP A 4 7.52 17.11 -8.40
C ASP A 4 7.71 18.27 -9.39
N ALA A 5 7.10 18.18 -10.57
CA ALA A 5 7.24 19.20 -11.61
C ALA A 5 6.29 20.39 -11.38
N VAL A 6 5.21 20.17 -10.66
CA VAL A 6 4.16 21.18 -10.44
C VAL A 6 3.84 21.34 -8.96
N ALA A 7 4.82 21.04 -8.10
CA ALA A 7 4.61 21.05 -6.66
C ALA A 7 4.03 22.39 -6.20
N THR A 8 2.87 22.34 -5.60
CA THR A 8 2.23 23.47 -4.95
C THR A 8 2.06 23.12 -3.47
N GLU A 9 1.78 24.11 -2.67
CA GLU A 9 1.53 23.92 -1.24
C GLU A 9 0.34 22.99 -0.96
N GLU A 10 -0.50 22.77 -1.96
CA GLU A 10 -1.68 21.92 -1.84
C GLU A 10 -1.36 20.43 -2.01
N ILE A 11 -0.22 20.09 -2.57
CA ILE A 11 0.19 18.71 -2.76
C ILE A 11 0.72 18.18 -1.44
N GLN A 12 -0.04 17.25 -0.87
CA GLN A 12 0.29 16.65 0.41
C GLN A 12 1.11 15.38 0.23
N PHE A 13 1.83 15.02 1.29
CA PHE A 13 2.57 13.77 1.36
C PHE A 13 1.65 12.58 1.11
N GLY A 14 2.04 11.72 0.19
CA GLY A 14 1.28 10.51 -0.13
C GLY A 14 0.24 10.67 -1.25
N ASP A 15 0.13 11.85 -1.85
CA ASP A 15 -0.82 12.07 -2.96
C ASP A 15 -0.52 11.16 -4.15
N ASN A 16 0.74 10.80 -4.39
CA ASN A 16 1.12 9.90 -5.46
C ASN A 16 0.61 8.48 -5.24
N ASP A 17 0.57 8.01 -4.00
CA ASP A 17 0.01 6.70 -3.69
C ASP A 17 -1.48 6.67 -4.07
N ARG A 18 -2.21 7.68 -3.66
CA ARG A 18 -3.63 7.82 -3.99
C ARG A 18 -3.84 7.93 -5.50
N LEU A 19 -3.03 8.74 -6.17
CA LEU A 19 -3.10 8.91 -7.62
C LEU A 19 -2.86 7.59 -8.34
N SER A 20 -1.91 6.78 -7.86
CA SER A 20 -1.62 5.48 -8.46
C SER A 20 -2.84 4.56 -8.42
N ALA A 21 -3.58 4.55 -7.31
CA ALA A 21 -4.82 3.77 -7.20
C ALA A 21 -5.89 4.27 -8.16
N GLN A 22 -6.01 5.59 -8.32
CA GLN A 22 -6.95 6.18 -9.27
C GLN A 22 -6.61 5.82 -10.71
N VAL A 23 -5.34 5.90 -11.08
CA VAL A 23 -4.87 5.52 -12.41
C VAL A 23 -5.12 4.03 -12.68
N ALA A 24 -4.79 3.18 -11.72
CA ALA A 24 -5.05 1.74 -11.83
C ALA A 24 -6.53 1.46 -12.06
N SER A 25 -7.41 2.17 -11.37
CA SER A 25 -8.85 2.03 -11.52
C SER A 25 -9.31 2.45 -12.92
N VAL A 26 -8.84 3.59 -13.42
CA VAL A 26 -9.21 4.10 -14.76
C VAL A 26 -8.74 3.16 -15.86
N LEU A 27 -7.55 2.59 -15.70
CA LEU A 27 -6.98 1.66 -16.68
C LEU A 27 -7.57 0.25 -16.60
N GLY A 28 -8.35 -0.04 -15.56
CA GLY A 28 -8.84 -1.40 -15.33
C GLY A 28 -7.73 -2.39 -15.04
N ALA A 29 -6.72 -1.96 -14.30
CA ALA A 29 -5.61 -2.82 -13.94
C ALA A 29 -6.07 -3.98 -13.06
N ASP A 30 -5.41 -5.12 -13.19
CA ASP A 30 -5.65 -6.28 -12.33
C ASP A 30 -4.91 -6.16 -11.00
N ARG A 31 -3.76 -5.52 -11.02
CA ARG A 31 -2.88 -5.38 -9.86
C ARG A 31 -2.27 -3.99 -9.81
N LEU A 32 -2.12 -3.50 -8.59
CA LEU A 32 -1.37 -2.29 -8.29
C LEU A 32 -0.19 -2.69 -7.42
N VAL A 33 1.02 -2.37 -7.84
CA VAL A 33 2.22 -2.63 -7.05
C VAL A 33 2.75 -1.31 -6.53
N ILE A 34 2.80 -1.16 -5.22
CA ILE A 34 3.35 0.03 -4.58
C ILE A 34 4.69 -0.35 -3.97
N LEU A 35 5.74 0.29 -4.46
CA LEU A 35 7.09 0.08 -3.98
C LEU A 35 7.34 0.93 -2.73
N THR A 36 7.91 0.31 -1.72
CA THR A 36 8.20 0.97 -0.44
C THR A 36 9.62 0.66 0.01
N ASP A 37 10.09 1.37 1.00
CA ASP A 37 11.43 1.19 1.60
C ASP A 37 11.45 0.17 2.73
N VAL A 38 10.32 -0.44 3.01
CA VAL A 38 10.19 -1.53 3.99
C VAL A 38 9.62 -2.77 3.30
N ASP A 39 9.64 -3.92 3.99
CA ASP A 39 9.18 -5.18 3.39
C ASP A 39 7.68 -5.22 3.08
N GLY A 40 6.90 -4.41 3.77
CA GLY A 40 5.45 -4.34 3.63
C GLY A 40 4.83 -3.81 4.92
N LEU A 41 3.57 -4.15 5.16
CA LEU A 41 2.87 -3.77 6.38
C LEU A 41 3.25 -4.70 7.53
N TYR A 42 3.66 -4.12 8.65
CA TYR A 42 3.86 -4.83 9.90
C TYR A 42 2.68 -4.59 10.84
N ASP A 43 2.42 -5.53 11.73
CA ASP A 43 1.34 -5.42 12.73
C ASP A 43 1.67 -4.48 13.91
N GLY A 44 2.77 -3.77 13.80
CA GLY A 44 3.24 -2.77 14.75
C GLY A 44 4.42 -2.03 14.15
N ASP A 45 5.22 -1.38 15.01
CA ASP A 45 6.43 -0.70 14.57
C ASP A 45 7.44 -1.72 14.02
N PRO A 46 7.85 -1.62 12.74
CA PRO A 46 8.81 -2.56 12.16
C PRO A 46 10.14 -2.65 12.92
N LYS A 47 10.48 -1.59 13.65
CA LYS A 47 11.73 -1.53 14.45
C LYS A 47 11.61 -2.24 15.78
N LYS A 48 10.40 -2.56 16.23
CA LYS A 48 10.18 -3.23 17.51
C LYS A 48 10.22 -4.74 17.36
N ARG A 49 10.86 -5.40 18.35
CA ARG A 49 10.82 -6.84 18.45
C ARG A 49 9.37 -7.30 18.63
N GLY A 50 9.01 -8.39 17.96
CA GLY A 50 7.68 -8.96 18.03
C GLY A 50 6.73 -8.47 16.95
N SER A 51 7.03 -7.38 16.27
CA SER A 51 6.25 -6.99 15.10
C SER A 51 6.48 -7.97 13.96
N ARG A 52 5.41 -8.38 13.31
CA ARG A 52 5.46 -9.35 12.23
C ARG A 52 4.91 -8.75 10.95
N LEU A 53 5.48 -9.16 9.82
CA LEU A 53 4.99 -8.79 8.51
C LEU A 53 3.60 -9.39 8.30
N VAL A 54 2.66 -8.53 7.93
CA VAL A 54 1.31 -8.96 7.54
C VAL A 54 1.33 -9.35 6.07
N GLU A 55 1.32 -10.63 5.79
CA GLU A 55 1.49 -11.12 4.42
C GLU A 55 0.23 -10.96 3.58
N SER A 56 -0.94 -10.99 4.19
CA SER A 56 -2.22 -10.97 3.47
C SER A 56 -3.25 -10.14 4.23
N VAL A 57 -3.96 -9.30 3.49
CA VAL A 57 -5.02 -8.45 4.02
C VAL A 57 -6.27 -8.67 3.17
N GLY A 58 -7.33 -9.18 3.79
CA GLY A 58 -8.62 -9.39 3.11
C GLY A 58 -9.43 -8.11 2.99
N SER A 59 -9.44 -7.29 4.03
CA SER A 59 -10.10 -5.97 4.04
C SER A 59 -9.24 -4.98 4.79
N VAL A 60 -9.14 -3.78 4.27
CA VAL A 60 -8.44 -2.69 4.95
C VAL A 60 -9.39 -2.07 5.97
N THR A 61 -9.40 -2.65 7.15
CA THR A 61 -10.26 -2.24 8.27
C THR A 61 -9.58 -1.18 9.13
N ALA A 62 -10.31 -0.62 10.09
CA ALA A 62 -9.73 0.29 11.07
C ALA A 62 -8.60 -0.38 11.86
N LYS A 63 -8.72 -1.68 12.15
CA LYS A 63 -7.66 -2.44 12.82
C LYS A 63 -6.39 -2.47 11.98
N ILE A 64 -6.51 -2.77 10.69
CA ILE A 64 -5.37 -2.78 9.76
C ILE A 64 -4.75 -1.38 9.67
N MET A 65 -5.56 -0.34 9.57
CA MET A 65 -5.06 1.04 9.54
C MET A 65 -4.32 1.39 10.84
N SER A 66 -4.76 0.87 11.98
CA SER A 66 -4.13 1.15 13.27
C SER A 66 -2.69 0.63 13.37
N TYR A 67 -2.32 -0.36 12.57
CA TYR A 67 -0.97 -0.91 12.57
C TYR A 67 0.08 0.15 12.17
N CYS A 68 -0.26 1.04 11.26
CA CYS A 68 0.67 2.08 10.82
C CYS A 68 0.56 3.38 11.61
N THR A 69 -0.47 3.54 12.43
CA THR A 69 -0.65 4.73 13.27
C THR A 69 -0.19 4.53 14.71
N GLY A 70 0.10 3.30 15.10
CA GLY A 70 0.47 2.97 16.48
C GLY A 70 -0.64 3.26 17.50
N GLY A 71 -1.90 3.27 17.05
CA GLY A 71 -3.03 3.62 17.90
C GLY A 71 -3.18 5.10 18.17
N LYS A 72 -2.32 5.95 17.60
CA LYS A 72 -2.40 7.40 17.68
C LYS A 72 -3.33 7.94 16.60
N SER A 73 -3.47 9.26 16.53
CA SER A 73 -4.40 9.90 15.60
C SER A 73 -4.29 9.35 14.17
N GLN A 74 -5.39 9.41 13.45
CA GLN A 74 -5.55 8.85 12.11
C GLN A 74 -4.58 9.38 11.06
N ARG A 75 -3.87 10.45 11.36
CA ARG A 75 -2.82 10.96 10.48
C ARG A 75 -1.49 10.38 10.91
N GLY A 76 -1.24 9.14 10.53
CA GLY A 76 0.10 8.61 10.62
C GLY A 76 1.05 9.48 9.81
N THR A 77 2.20 9.76 10.35
CA THR A 77 3.23 10.53 9.67
C THR A 77 4.00 9.67 8.67
N GLY A 78 3.73 8.37 8.62
CA GLY A 78 4.44 7.45 7.76
C GLY A 78 3.79 7.27 6.41
N GLY A 79 4.61 7.00 5.41
CA GLY A 79 4.13 6.68 4.06
C GLY A 79 3.25 5.44 4.00
N MET A 80 3.34 4.54 4.96
CA MET A 80 2.51 3.34 4.98
C MET A 80 1.02 3.66 5.12
N TYR A 81 0.66 4.68 5.88
CA TYR A 81 -0.74 5.09 6.01
C TYR A 81 -1.33 5.46 4.64
N SER A 82 -0.64 6.29 3.87
CA SER A 82 -1.11 6.68 2.54
C SER A 82 -1.15 5.49 1.58
N LYS A 83 -0.22 4.56 1.70
CA LYS A 83 -0.20 3.34 0.90
C LYS A 83 -1.38 2.43 1.21
N LEU A 84 -1.76 2.31 2.47
CA LEU A 84 -2.96 1.56 2.86
C LEU A 84 -4.24 2.23 2.38
N LEU A 85 -4.31 3.57 2.40
CA LEU A 85 -5.46 4.28 1.81
C LEU A 85 -5.57 4.01 0.31
N ALA A 86 -4.45 4.04 -0.40
CA ALA A 86 -4.42 3.70 -1.83
C ALA A 86 -4.86 2.26 -2.06
N ALA A 87 -4.36 1.33 -1.25
CA ALA A 87 -4.76 -0.08 -1.34
C ALA A 87 -6.26 -0.26 -1.10
N ARG A 88 -6.84 0.49 -0.18
CA ARG A 88 -8.30 0.44 0.08
C ARG A 88 -9.08 0.94 -1.12
N LEU A 89 -8.63 2.03 -1.76
CA LEU A 89 -9.27 2.52 -2.98
C LEU A 89 -9.20 1.49 -4.10
N ALA A 90 -8.03 0.89 -4.31
CA ALA A 90 -7.83 -0.16 -5.31
C ALA A 90 -8.71 -1.37 -5.01
N GLN A 91 -8.79 -1.77 -3.75
CA GLN A 91 -9.62 -2.90 -3.30
C GLN A 91 -11.10 -2.68 -3.67
N GLN A 92 -11.60 -1.47 -3.45
CA GLN A 92 -12.99 -1.10 -3.78
C GLN A 92 -13.23 -1.14 -5.29
N ALA A 93 -12.20 -0.89 -6.08
CA ALA A 93 -12.26 -0.96 -7.53
C ALA A 93 -12.04 -2.37 -8.09
N GLY A 94 -11.88 -3.37 -7.23
CA GLY A 94 -11.65 -4.75 -7.65
C GLY A 94 -10.21 -5.04 -8.03
N ILE A 95 -9.25 -4.28 -7.53
CA ILE A 95 -7.84 -4.38 -7.86
C ILE A 95 -7.06 -4.89 -6.65
N ASP A 96 -6.25 -5.92 -6.86
CA ASP A 96 -5.31 -6.40 -5.85
C ASP A 96 -4.14 -5.42 -5.72
N THR A 97 -3.70 -5.16 -4.50
CA THR A 97 -2.55 -4.31 -4.26
C THR A 97 -1.44 -5.10 -3.58
N HIS A 98 -0.20 -4.88 -4.04
CA HIS A 98 0.99 -5.47 -3.43
C HIS A 98 1.87 -4.34 -2.90
N LEU A 99 2.13 -4.37 -1.59
CA LEU A 99 3.08 -3.46 -0.93
C LEU A 99 4.38 -4.22 -0.79
N VAL A 100 5.40 -3.81 -1.54
CA VAL A 100 6.64 -4.58 -1.63
C VAL A 100 7.87 -3.67 -1.56
N ARG A 101 8.99 -4.26 -1.19
CA ARG A 101 10.25 -3.54 -1.07
C ARG A 101 10.81 -3.20 -2.45
N GLY A 102 10.95 -1.89 -2.71
CA GLY A 102 11.34 -1.41 -4.03
C GLY A 102 12.80 -1.61 -4.39
N ASP A 103 13.68 -1.78 -3.39
CA ASP A 103 15.11 -1.98 -3.60
C ASP A 103 15.51 -3.45 -3.75
N ARG A 104 14.53 -4.36 -3.71
CA ARG A 104 14.80 -5.80 -3.89
C ARG A 104 14.80 -6.14 -5.37
N ALA A 105 15.93 -6.68 -5.86
CA ALA A 105 16.07 -7.09 -7.25
C ALA A 105 15.00 -8.13 -7.63
N GLY A 106 14.34 -7.93 -8.76
CA GLY A 106 13.36 -8.88 -9.28
C GLY A 106 12.03 -8.89 -8.56
N VAL A 107 11.73 -7.92 -7.68
CA VAL A 107 10.50 -7.93 -6.90
C VAL A 107 9.24 -7.89 -7.77
N LEU A 108 9.25 -7.18 -8.89
CA LEU A 108 8.11 -7.12 -9.80
C LEU A 108 7.86 -8.48 -10.47
N VAL A 109 8.93 -9.19 -10.80
CA VAL A 109 8.82 -10.55 -11.35
C VAL A 109 8.22 -11.48 -10.30
N THR A 110 8.66 -11.37 -9.06
CA THR A 110 8.12 -12.17 -7.95
C THR A 110 6.61 -11.95 -7.78
N VAL A 111 6.16 -10.70 -7.84
CA VAL A 111 4.73 -10.37 -7.77
C VAL A 111 4.00 -10.95 -8.99
N ALA A 112 4.55 -10.78 -10.19
CA ALA A 112 3.93 -11.28 -11.42
C ALA A 112 3.79 -12.81 -11.41
N GLN A 113 4.74 -13.51 -10.80
CA GLN A 113 4.70 -14.97 -10.65
C GLN A 113 3.81 -15.42 -9.49
N GLN A 114 3.14 -14.50 -8.82
CA GLN A 114 2.26 -14.76 -7.68
C GLN A 114 2.96 -15.44 -6.50
N LYS A 115 4.25 -15.23 -6.37
CA LYS A 115 5.03 -15.71 -5.22
C LYS A 115 4.85 -14.76 -4.04
N LYS A 116 4.97 -15.30 -2.84
CA LYS A 116 4.86 -14.49 -1.61
C LYS A 116 5.99 -13.47 -1.53
N THR A 117 5.62 -12.21 -1.43
CA THR A 117 6.52 -11.11 -1.12
C THR A 117 5.70 -9.94 -0.57
N GLY A 118 6.20 -9.29 0.46
CA GLY A 118 5.54 -8.14 1.05
C GLY A 118 4.14 -8.44 1.58
N THR A 119 3.26 -7.47 1.39
CA THR A 119 1.87 -7.55 1.82
C THR A 119 0.96 -7.55 0.60
N HIS A 120 0.09 -8.53 0.51
CA HIS A 120 -0.92 -8.63 -0.55
C HIS A 120 -2.27 -8.21 0.01
N VAL A 121 -2.79 -7.09 -0.48
CA VAL A 121 -4.15 -6.63 -0.16
C VAL A 121 -5.08 -7.12 -1.26
N HIS A 122 -5.95 -8.05 -0.90
CA HIS A 122 -6.83 -8.70 -1.87
C HIS A 122 -7.96 -7.78 -2.29
N ALA A 123 -8.30 -7.82 -3.57
CA ALA A 123 -9.46 -7.11 -4.09
C ALA A 123 -10.75 -7.62 -3.44
N ASN A 124 -11.73 -6.74 -3.32
CA ASN A 124 -13.06 -7.16 -2.92
C ASN A 124 -13.62 -8.07 -4.01
N LYS A 125 -14.11 -9.23 -3.61
CA LYS A 125 -14.75 -10.13 -4.57
C LYS A 125 -16.02 -9.47 -5.07
N ARG A 126 -16.09 -9.26 -6.35
CA ARG A 126 -17.34 -8.88 -7.00
C ARG A 126 -18.27 -10.10 -6.99
N ARG A 127 -19.46 -9.88 -6.53
CA ARG A 127 -20.51 -10.88 -6.66
C ARG A 127 -21.16 -10.76 -8.03
#